data_800437885e4e8d7302ee245fc7371218
#
_entry.id   800437885e4e8d7302ee245fc7371218
#
_cell.length_a   1.000
_cell.length_b   1.000
_cell.length_c   1.000
_cell.angle_alpha   90.00
_cell.angle_beta   90.00
_cell.angle_gamma   90.00
#
_symmetry.space_group_name_H-M   'P 1'
#
loop_
_entity.id
_entity.type
_entity.pdbx_description
1 polymer ?
#
loop_
_entity_poly.entity_id
_entity_poly.type
_entity_poly.pdbx_seq_one_letter_code
_entity_poly.pdbx_strand_id
1 'polypeptide(L)'
;MHKKVDWKVDRKTPSPTPRWAYLDGQVVPYRQASFGLLTHALNYGTGLFAGLRGYWNADERQLFVFRPEDHFRRFCESARLLRMELGVTPADLTAGLLELLRAEGYRENCYIRPLAFYGDESIGVRLHGLTPVVGMAAVRFGSYLGKEDGVHVAVSSWTRVSDNVIPARGKFAGSYVNSALAKTDAVLAGFDEALLLNDHGHVCEGSVENVFMLRHGVVVTPPVTDDVLEGFTRATVIQLLREDMGHTVIERSIDRTELYLADEVFLTGTGAEISPVTRADHRAIGDGRIGPIAAELRARYMETVSGRVARHRAWCRPVYAVTREREPMASGVAAVSERSVGST
;
A
#
# COMPACT_ATOMS: atom_id res chain seq x y z
N MET A 1 6.43 31.22 -32.17
CA MET A 1 5.48 30.13 -32.51
C MET A 1 5.38 29.20 -31.30
N HIS A 2 4.41 29.45 -30.39
CA HIS A 2 4.19 28.58 -29.21
C HIS A 2 3.50 27.31 -29.70
N LYS A 3 4.21 26.17 -29.66
CA LYS A 3 3.58 24.88 -29.80
C LYS A 3 2.60 24.72 -28.63
N LYS A 4 1.28 24.66 -28.94
CA LYS A 4 0.28 24.20 -27.97
C LYS A 4 0.72 22.81 -27.52
N VAL A 5 1.10 22.68 -26.26
CA VAL A 5 1.27 21.36 -25.63
C VAL A 5 -0.12 20.76 -25.56
N ASP A 6 -0.35 19.71 -26.33
CA ASP A 6 -1.62 19.00 -26.37
C ASP A 6 -1.71 18.15 -25.09
N TRP A 7 -2.43 18.65 -24.10
CA TRP A 7 -2.69 18.01 -22.81
C TRP A 7 -3.65 16.82 -22.97
N LYS A 8 -3.35 15.92 -23.88
CA LYS A 8 -4.01 14.60 -23.86
C LYS A 8 -3.48 13.85 -22.64
N VAL A 9 -4.02 14.22 -21.48
CA VAL A 9 -4.01 13.33 -20.33
C VAL A 9 -4.68 12.05 -20.82
N ASP A 10 -3.90 10.99 -20.94
CA ASP A 10 -4.42 9.66 -21.14
C ASP A 10 -5.34 9.38 -19.94
N ARG A 11 -6.64 9.66 -20.12
CA ARG A 11 -7.66 9.38 -19.12
C ARG A 11 -7.73 7.86 -19.02
N LYS A 12 -6.84 7.28 -18.21
CA LYS A 12 -6.97 5.89 -17.80
C LYS A 12 -8.44 5.71 -17.46
N THR A 13 -9.06 4.70 -18.04
CA THR A 13 -10.45 4.35 -17.77
C THR A 13 -10.69 4.46 -16.27
N PRO A 14 -11.68 5.24 -15.81
CA PRO A 14 -11.92 5.39 -14.38
C PRO A 14 -12.02 4.00 -13.75
N SER A 15 -11.34 3.79 -12.62
CA SER A 15 -11.52 2.56 -11.87
C SER A 15 -13.02 2.35 -11.65
N PRO A 16 -13.56 1.14 -11.85
CA PRO A 16 -14.98 0.91 -11.65
C PRO A 16 -15.37 1.39 -10.26
N THR A 17 -16.45 2.18 -10.17
CA THR A 17 -16.97 2.69 -8.90
C THR A 17 -17.27 1.51 -7.98
N PRO A 18 -16.81 1.52 -6.73
CA PRO A 18 -17.16 0.50 -5.76
C PRO A 18 -18.68 0.35 -5.62
N ARG A 19 -19.16 -0.86 -5.30
CA ARG A 19 -20.57 -1.07 -4.98
C ARG A 19 -20.87 -0.69 -3.54
N TRP A 20 -19.93 -0.95 -2.66
CA TRP A 20 -20.04 -0.81 -1.22
C TRP A 20 -18.95 0.09 -0.64
N ALA A 21 -19.24 0.71 0.49
CA ALA A 21 -18.29 1.37 1.35
C ALA A 21 -18.51 0.89 2.80
N TYR A 22 -17.46 0.88 3.59
CA TYR A 22 -17.59 0.85 5.04
C TYR A 22 -17.65 2.30 5.52
N LEU A 23 -18.60 2.62 6.36
CA LEU A 23 -18.79 3.95 6.94
C LEU A 23 -19.24 3.79 8.41
N ASP A 24 -18.43 4.30 9.34
CA ASP A 24 -18.71 4.34 10.78
C ASP A 24 -19.31 3.05 11.34
N GLY A 25 -18.67 1.90 11.05
CA GLY A 25 -19.08 0.60 11.60
C GLY A 25 -20.01 -0.23 10.70
N GLN A 26 -20.45 0.28 9.56
CA GLN A 26 -21.41 -0.39 8.70
C GLN A 26 -20.95 -0.47 7.25
N VAL A 27 -21.31 -1.55 6.55
CA VAL A 27 -21.18 -1.65 5.10
C VAL A 27 -22.45 -1.09 4.45
N VAL A 28 -22.29 -0.01 3.71
CA VAL A 28 -23.37 0.73 3.05
C VAL A 28 -23.15 0.81 1.54
N PRO A 29 -24.19 1.04 0.72
CA PRO A 29 -24.00 1.37 -0.69
C PRO A 29 -23.02 2.56 -0.86
N TYR A 30 -22.03 2.44 -1.75
CA TYR A 30 -20.95 3.43 -1.89
C TYR A 30 -21.46 4.87 -2.06
N ARG A 31 -22.58 5.05 -2.78
CA ARG A 31 -23.16 6.37 -3.02
C ARG A 31 -23.75 7.05 -1.78
N GLN A 32 -23.95 6.31 -0.69
CA GLN A 32 -24.40 6.88 0.59
C GLN A 32 -23.24 7.49 1.39
N ALA A 33 -21.98 7.13 1.09
CA ALA A 33 -20.80 7.75 1.67
C ALA A 33 -20.50 9.08 0.96
N SER A 34 -21.31 10.10 1.23
CA SER A 34 -21.22 11.44 0.63
C SER A 34 -21.13 12.52 1.72
N PHE A 35 -20.38 13.59 1.43
CA PHE A 35 -20.08 14.66 2.38
C PHE A 35 -20.25 16.03 1.71
N GLY A 36 -20.60 17.05 2.51
CA GLY A 36 -20.85 18.39 2.02
C GLY A 36 -19.58 19.20 1.72
N LEU A 37 -19.73 20.32 1.02
CA LEU A 37 -18.63 21.20 0.65
C LEU A 37 -17.93 21.85 1.84
N LEU A 38 -18.61 22.04 2.95
CA LEU A 38 -18.05 22.64 4.17
C LEU A 38 -17.39 21.61 5.09
N THR A 39 -17.30 20.34 4.67
CA THR A 39 -16.58 19.30 5.42
C THR A 39 -15.19 19.81 5.77
N HIS A 40 -14.85 19.81 7.06
CA HIS A 40 -13.62 20.37 7.60
C HIS A 40 -12.37 19.79 6.91
N ALA A 41 -12.34 18.48 6.70
CA ALA A 41 -11.23 17.82 6.02
C ALA A 41 -11.07 18.25 4.55
N LEU A 42 -12.16 18.56 3.85
CA LEU A 42 -12.10 19.03 2.46
C LEU A 42 -11.50 20.44 2.40
N ASN A 43 -11.80 21.30 3.38
CA ASN A 43 -11.33 22.69 3.41
C ASN A 43 -9.89 22.81 3.94
N TYR A 44 -9.47 21.94 4.88
CA TYR A 44 -8.21 22.13 5.63
C TYR A 44 -7.25 20.91 5.54
N GLY A 45 -7.59 19.88 4.76
CA GLY A 45 -6.75 18.68 4.64
C GLY A 45 -6.63 17.86 5.93
N THR A 46 -7.55 18.04 6.88
CA THR A 46 -7.58 17.43 8.21
C THR A 46 -8.12 15.99 8.17
N GLY A 47 -7.49 15.18 7.37
CA GLY A 47 -7.77 13.76 7.21
C GLY A 47 -6.50 12.96 7.08
N LEU A 48 -6.61 11.67 7.30
CA LEU A 48 -5.55 10.68 7.12
C LEU A 48 -6.09 9.50 6.33
N PHE A 49 -5.19 8.73 5.72
CA PHE A 49 -5.58 7.55 4.99
C PHE A 49 -4.56 6.43 5.13
N ALA A 50 -4.97 5.22 4.80
CA ALA A 50 -4.08 4.12 4.55
C ALA A 50 -4.25 3.60 3.13
N GLY A 51 -3.31 2.76 2.70
CA GLY A 51 -3.44 1.97 1.50
C GLY A 51 -3.12 0.52 1.86
N LEU A 52 -4.04 -0.38 1.57
CA LEU A 52 -3.84 -1.81 1.71
C LEU A 52 -4.05 -2.49 0.36
N ARG A 53 -3.52 -3.68 0.19
CA ARG A 53 -3.82 -4.52 -0.99
C ARG A 53 -4.37 -5.87 -0.57
N GLY A 54 -5.34 -6.31 -1.37
CA GLY A 54 -5.77 -7.69 -1.42
C GLY A 54 -5.14 -8.36 -2.62
N TYR A 55 -4.52 -9.53 -2.39
CA TYR A 55 -3.87 -10.36 -3.40
C TYR A 55 -4.67 -11.64 -3.60
N TRP A 56 -5.08 -11.88 -4.84
CA TRP A 56 -5.83 -13.08 -5.18
C TRP A 56 -4.89 -14.27 -5.39
N ASN A 57 -5.09 -15.30 -4.63
CA ASN A 57 -4.46 -16.59 -4.80
C ASN A 57 -5.46 -17.53 -5.49
N ALA A 58 -5.21 -17.82 -6.76
CA ALA A 58 -6.11 -18.66 -7.57
C ALA A 58 -6.11 -20.12 -7.12
N ASP A 59 -4.97 -20.64 -6.64
CA ASP A 59 -4.80 -22.02 -6.21
C ASP A 59 -5.66 -22.31 -4.97
N GLU A 60 -5.71 -21.37 -4.02
CA GLU A 60 -6.52 -21.46 -2.82
C GLU A 60 -7.93 -20.84 -2.98
N ARG A 61 -8.22 -20.23 -4.11
CA ARG A 61 -9.44 -19.45 -4.38
C ARG A 61 -9.72 -18.44 -3.24
N GLN A 62 -8.66 -17.77 -2.77
CA GLN A 62 -8.65 -16.91 -1.61
C GLN A 62 -8.09 -15.53 -1.94
N LEU A 63 -8.72 -14.51 -1.40
CA LEU A 63 -8.19 -13.15 -1.39
C LEU A 63 -7.49 -12.92 -0.04
N PHE A 64 -6.20 -12.58 -0.08
CA PHE A 64 -5.42 -12.28 1.12
C PHE A 64 -5.18 -10.79 1.23
N VAL A 65 -5.58 -10.17 2.35
CA VAL A 65 -5.16 -8.81 2.68
C VAL A 65 -3.82 -8.87 3.41
N PHE A 66 -2.85 -8.10 2.90
CA PHE A 66 -1.49 -8.11 3.44
C PHE A 66 -1.36 -7.17 4.63
N ARG A 67 -0.97 -7.68 5.80
CA ARG A 67 -0.69 -6.97 7.06
C ARG A 67 -1.75 -5.95 7.50
N PRO A 68 -3.05 -6.27 7.47
CA PRO A 68 -4.09 -5.28 7.77
C PRO A 68 -4.01 -4.75 9.20
N GLU A 69 -3.68 -5.59 10.18
CA GLU A 69 -3.58 -5.20 11.58
C GLU A 69 -2.47 -4.14 11.80
N ASP A 70 -1.32 -4.30 11.13
CA ASP A 70 -0.23 -3.33 11.20
C ASP A 70 -0.64 -2.00 10.57
N HIS A 71 -1.27 -2.06 9.39
CA HIS A 71 -1.79 -0.87 8.72
C HIS A 71 -2.79 -0.10 9.58
N PHE A 72 -3.71 -0.80 10.23
CA PHE A 72 -4.69 -0.15 11.09
C PHE A 72 -4.11 0.32 12.41
N ARG A 73 -3.06 -0.31 12.94
CA ARG A 73 -2.32 0.22 14.10
C ARG A 73 -1.74 1.61 13.76
N ARG A 74 -0.97 1.74 12.68
CA ARG A 74 -0.43 3.04 12.23
C ARG A 74 -1.55 4.04 11.87
N PHE A 75 -2.66 3.56 11.32
CA PHE A 75 -3.82 4.41 11.03
C PHE A 75 -4.38 5.04 12.31
N CYS A 76 -4.57 4.26 13.38
CA CYS A 76 -4.99 4.78 14.68
C CYS A 76 -3.92 5.69 15.33
N GLU A 77 -2.64 5.38 15.16
CA GLU A 77 -1.54 6.24 15.62
C GLU A 77 -1.53 7.57 14.87
N SER A 78 -1.72 7.56 13.55
CA SER A 78 -1.87 8.78 12.76
C SER A 78 -3.08 9.62 13.19
N ALA A 79 -4.20 8.98 13.52
CA ALA A 79 -5.39 9.66 14.05
C ALA A 79 -5.08 10.40 15.35
N ARG A 80 -4.32 9.77 16.27
CA ARG A 80 -3.89 10.41 17.52
C ARG A 80 -3.04 11.66 17.28
N LEU A 81 -2.18 11.67 16.26
CA LEU A 81 -1.40 12.88 15.89
C LEU A 81 -2.31 14.04 15.44
N LEU A 82 -3.44 13.75 14.80
CA LEU A 82 -4.48 14.76 14.47
C LEU A 82 -5.50 14.96 15.60
N ARG A 83 -5.24 14.43 16.80
CA ARG A 83 -6.17 14.50 17.96
C ARG A 83 -7.56 13.88 17.68
N MET A 84 -7.62 12.91 16.75
CA MET A 84 -8.84 12.17 16.46
C MET A 84 -8.99 10.98 17.39
N GLU A 85 -10.11 10.91 18.10
CA GLU A 85 -10.52 9.75 18.88
C GLU A 85 -11.50 8.92 18.04
N LEU A 86 -11.00 7.88 17.38
CA LEU A 86 -11.79 7.13 16.37
C LEU A 86 -12.89 6.25 17.01
N GLY A 87 -12.78 5.93 18.30
CA GLY A 87 -13.74 5.05 18.99
C GLY A 87 -13.73 3.59 18.51
N VAL A 88 -12.77 3.21 17.67
CA VAL A 88 -12.60 1.86 17.10
C VAL A 88 -11.17 1.38 17.21
N THR A 89 -10.99 0.05 17.36
CA THR A 89 -9.68 -0.58 17.45
C THR A 89 -9.17 -1.03 16.08
N PRO A 90 -7.86 -1.31 15.92
CA PRO A 90 -7.33 -1.95 14.72
C PRO A 90 -8.02 -3.28 14.35
N ALA A 91 -8.49 -4.03 15.36
CA ALA A 91 -9.22 -5.29 15.15
C ALA A 91 -10.62 -5.04 14.57
N ASP A 92 -11.34 -4.02 15.06
CA ASP A 92 -12.65 -3.63 14.52
C ASP A 92 -12.54 -3.16 13.08
N LEU A 93 -11.52 -2.37 12.77
CA LEU A 93 -11.23 -1.90 11.41
C LEU A 93 -10.87 -3.06 10.47
N THR A 94 -10.12 -4.05 10.96
CA THR A 94 -9.83 -5.26 10.19
C THR A 94 -11.10 -6.07 9.93
N ALA A 95 -11.97 -6.23 10.91
CA ALA A 95 -13.25 -6.93 10.76
C ALA A 95 -14.14 -6.24 9.72
N GLY A 96 -14.31 -4.92 9.82
CA GLY A 96 -15.08 -4.11 8.86
C GLY A 96 -14.50 -4.15 7.44
N LEU A 97 -13.17 -4.15 7.30
CA LEU A 97 -12.50 -4.35 6.01
C LEU A 97 -12.85 -5.70 5.39
N LEU A 98 -12.79 -6.78 6.16
CA LEU A 98 -13.10 -8.13 5.65
C LEU A 98 -14.58 -8.23 5.26
N GLU A 99 -15.48 -7.59 6.00
CA GLU A 99 -16.89 -7.51 5.66
C GLU A 99 -17.12 -6.76 4.35
N LEU A 100 -16.50 -5.59 4.18
CA LEU A 100 -16.53 -4.81 2.93
C LEU A 100 -16.06 -5.64 1.73
N LEU A 101 -14.92 -6.35 1.85
CA LEU A 101 -14.38 -7.15 0.77
C LEU A 101 -15.25 -8.36 0.43
N ARG A 102 -15.91 -8.97 1.40
CA ARG A 102 -16.92 -10.03 1.17
C ARG A 102 -18.14 -9.49 0.42
N ALA A 103 -18.62 -8.30 0.78
CA ALA A 103 -19.73 -7.63 0.08
C ALA A 103 -19.35 -7.26 -1.37
N GLU A 104 -18.12 -6.80 -1.62
CA GLU A 104 -17.60 -6.54 -2.97
C GLU A 104 -17.41 -7.83 -3.78
N GLY A 105 -16.97 -8.92 -3.14
CA GLY A 105 -16.82 -10.24 -3.77
C GLY A 105 -15.67 -10.34 -4.76
N TYR A 106 -14.58 -9.58 -4.57
CA TYR A 106 -13.42 -9.60 -5.47
C TYR A 106 -12.75 -10.98 -5.52
N ARG A 107 -12.45 -11.44 -6.74
CA ARG A 107 -11.65 -12.64 -7.06
C ARG A 107 -10.44 -12.27 -7.92
N GLU A 108 -9.87 -11.14 -7.65
CA GLU A 108 -8.74 -10.52 -8.31
C GLU A 108 -8.06 -9.55 -7.34
N ASN A 109 -6.88 -9.05 -7.69
CA ASN A 109 -6.17 -8.09 -6.86
C ASN A 109 -6.98 -6.80 -6.71
N CYS A 110 -7.00 -6.27 -5.50
CA CYS A 110 -7.71 -5.03 -5.19
C CYS A 110 -6.86 -4.10 -4.32
N TYR A 111 -7.21 -2.83 -4.35
CA TYR A 111 -6.65 -1.80 -3.49
C TYR A 111 -7.74 -1.30 -2.55
N ILE A 112 -7.40 -1.16 -1.29
CA ILE A 112 -8.30 -0.66 -0.26
C ILE A 112 -7.79 0.68 0.24
N ARG A 113 -8.70 1.66 0.35
CA ARG A 113 -8.45 3.01 0.83
C ARG A 113 -9.26 3.28 2.10
N PRO A 114 -8.71 2.97 3.30
CA PRO A 114 -9.25 3.51 4.55
C PRO A 114 -8.98 5.01 4.65
N LEU A 115 -9.94 5.73 5.20
CA LEU A 115 -9.92 7.17 5.47
C LEU A 115 -10.42 7.42 6.88
N ALA A 116 -9.80 8.34 7.61
CA ALA A 116 -10.39 8.99 8.77
C ALA A 116 -10.23 10.51 8.61
N PHE A 117 -11.26 11.25 8.91
CA PHE A 117 -11.27 12.69 8.68
C PHE A 117 -12.32 13.37 9.55
N TYR A 118 -12.12 14.66 9.81
CA TYR A 118 -13.14 15.45 10.47
C TYR A 118 -14.27 15.77 9.48
N GLY A 119 -15.45 15.17 9.76
CA GLY A 119 -16.63 15.24 8.90
C GLY A 119 -17.53 16.45 9.12
N ASP A 120 -17.30 17.22 10.19
CA ASP A 120 -18.13 18.37 10.53
C ASP A 120 -18.10 19.43 9.42
N GLU A 121 -19.25 20.01 9.13
CA GLU A 121 -19.39 21.17 8.24
C GLU A 121 -19.15 22.44 9.04
N SER A 122 -17.88 22.86 9.15
CA SER A 122 -17.49 24.03 9.96
C SER A 122 -16.32 24.77 9.34
N ILE A 123 -16.30 26.09 9.56
CA ILE A 123 -15.20 26.98 9.16
C ILE A 123 -14.35 27.31 10.38
N GLY A 124 -13.04 27.12 10.29
CA GLY A 124 -12.05 27.33 11.33
C GLY A 124 -11.08 26.17 11.44
N VAL A 125 -9.80 26.44 11.71
CA VAL A 125 -8.70 25.45 11.64
C VAL A 125 -8.47 24.61 12.90
N ARG A 126 -9.26 24.83 13.97
CA ARG A 126 -9.08 24.08 15.23
C ARG A 126 -9.51 22.62 15.05
N LEU A 127 -8.83 21.70 15.72
CA LEU A 127 -9.14 20.27 15.66
C LEU A 127 -10.01 19.76 16.81
N HIS A 128 -10.10 20.52 17.93
CA HIS A 128 -10.90 20.12 19.09
C HIS A 128 -12.39 20.42 18.90
N GLY A 129 -13.23 19.54 19.43
CA GLY A 129 -14.69 19.65 19.31
C GLY A 129 -15.23 19.30 17.93
N LEU A 130 -14.45 18.56 17.12
CA LEU A 130 -14.86 18.02 15.83
C LEU A 130 -15.07 16.51 15.94
N THR A 131 -15.96 15.95 15.11
CA THR A 131 -16.30 14.54 15.08
C THR A 131 -15.55 13.84 13.94
N PRO A 132 -14.73 12.83 14.22
CA PRO A 132 -14.10 12.04 13.17
C PRO A 132 -15.10 11.10 12.51
N VAL A 133 -14.92 10.88 11.22
CA VAL A 133 -15.62 9.87 10.40
C VAL A 133 -14.59 8.86 9.93
N VAL A 134 -14.93 7.58 9.96
CA VAL A 134 -14.10 6.50 9.44
C VAL A 134 -14.78 5.83 8.25
N GLY A 135 -14.13 5.85 7.10
CA GLY A 135 -14.63 5.23 5.87
C GLY A 135 -13.59 4.33 5.21
N MET A 136 -14.05 3.35 4.45
CA MET A 136 -13.20 2.52 3.58
C MET A 136 -13.91 2.25 2.26
N ALA A 137 -13.13 2.26 1.17
CA ALA A 137 -13.59 1.80 -0.13
C ALA A 137 -12.55 0.86 -0.74
N ALA A 138 -12.99 -0.07 -1.58
CA ALA A 138 -12.09 -0.98 -2.29
C ALA A 138 -12.35 -0.90 -3.80
N VAL A 139 -11.26 -0.98 -4.59
CA VAL A 139 -11.32 -0.97 -6.05
C VAL A 139 -10.43 -2.07 -6.63
N ARG A 140 -10.77 -2.56 -7.81
CA ARG A 140 -9.87 -3.43 -8.58
C ARG A 140 -8.60 -2.66 -8.91
N PHE A 141 -7.46 -3.30 -8.75
CA PHE A 141 -6.19 -2.59 -8.91
C PHE A 141 -5.08 -3.52 -9.39
N GLY A 142 -4.48 -3.15 -10.51
CA GLY A 142 -3.29 -3.80 -11.06
C GLY A 142 -1.99 -3.22 -10.49
N SER A 143 -0.92 -3.21 -11.29
CA SER A 143 0.36 -2.59 -10.93
C SER A 143 0.29 -1.06 -11.03
N TYR A 144 0.87 -0.34 -10.06
CA TYR A 144 0.87 1.13 -10.03
C TYR A 144 1.91 1.74 -10.97
N LEU A 145 3.16 1.29 -10.91
CA LEU A 145 4.25 1.78 -11.76
C LEU A 145 4.48 0.91 -13.00
N GLY A 146 4.00 -0.33 -13.01
CA GLY A 146 3.76 -1.23 -14.16
C GLY A 146 4.85 -1.36 -15.24
N LYS A 147 6.09 -0.90 -15.01
CA LYS A 147 7.17 -0.97 -15.99
C LYS A 147 8.02 -2.23 -15.78
N GLU A 148 8.03 -3.09 -16.78
CA GLU A 148 8.85 -4.31 -16.77
C GLU A 148 10.34 -3.99 -16.79
N ASP A 149 10.73 -2.89 -17.48
CA ASP A 149 12.13 -2.48 -17.68
C ASP A 149 12.68 -1.58 -16.54
N GLY A 150 11.91 -1.39 -15.46
CA GLY A 150 12.25 -0.50 -14.36
C GLY A 150 11.87 0.96 -14.62
N VAL A 151 12.01 1.79 -13.59
CA VAL A 151 11.55 3.19 -13.60
C VAL A 151 12.70 4.18 -13.70
N HIS A 152 12.43 5.33 -14.31
CA HIS A 152 13.33 6.48 -14.40
C HIS A 152 12.84 7.56 -13.43
N VAL A 153 13.63 7.87 -12.40
CA VAL A 153 13.28 8.84 -11.38
C VAL A 153 13.99 10.18 -11.56
N ALA A 154 13.33 11.27 -11.13
CA ALA A 154 13.96 12.58 -11.00
C ALA A 154 14.12 12.92 -9.52
N VAL A 155 15.27 13.48 -9.13
CA VAL A 155 15.38 14.15 -7.83
C VAL A 155 14.66 15.48 -7.93
N SER A 156 13.58 15.61 -7.15
CA SER A 156 12.66 16.76 -7.18
C SER A 156 13.33 18.03 -6.66
N SER A 157 12.90 19.18 -7.18
CA SER A 157 13.19 20.50 -6.58
C SER A 157 12.31 20.80 -5.37
N TRP A 158 11.19 20.07 -5.19
CA TRP A 158 10.37 20.15 -4.01
C TRP A 158 11.03 19.36 -2.87
N THR A 159 11.18 20.03 -1.72
CA THR A 159 11.68 19.39 -0.50
C THR A 159 10.57 18.63 0.21
N ARG A 160 10.89 17.50 0.81
CA ARG A 160 9.95 16.73 1.64
C ARG A 160 9.46 17.57 2.81
N VAL A 161 8.18 17.51 3.11
CA VAL A 161 7.61 18.19 4.30
C VAL A 161 8.24 17.60 5.56
N SER A 162 8.90 18.45 6.37
CA SER A 162 9.58 18.01 7.58
C SER A 162 8.57 17.68 8.71
N ASP A 163 9.00 16.85 9.66
CA ASP A 163 8.17 16.35 10.76
C ASP A 163 7.58 17.49 11.62
N ASN A 164 8.30 18.60 11.78
CA ASN A 164 7.81 19.78 12.52
C ASN A 164 6.81 20.66 11.74
N VAL A 165 6.65 20.42 10.43
CA VAL A 165 5.63 21.11 9.60
C VAL A 165 4.36 20.27 9.54
N ILE A 166 4.49 19.01 9.13
CA ILE A 166 3.43 17.99 9.18
C ILE A 166 4.09 16.66 9.57
N PRO A 167 3.68 16.01 10.68
CA PRO A 167 4.35 14.82 11.16
C PRO A 167 4.49 13.72 10.10
N ALA A 168 5.73 13.36 9.74
CA ALA A 168 6.03 12.41 8.67
C ALA A 168 5.55 10.98 8.99
N ARG A 169 5.43 10.63 10.28
CA ARG A 169 4.90 9.33 10.74
C ARG A 169 3.41 9.17 10.47
N GLY A 170 2.68 10.28 10.29
CA GLY A 170 1.26 10.27 9.95
C GLY A 170 1.04 10.29 8.44
N LYS A 171 0.15 9.44 7.93
CA LYS A 171 -0.22 9.44 6.50
C LYS A 171 -1.39 10.42 6.27
N PHE A 172 -1.09 11.72 6.32
CA PHE A 172 -2.10 12.80 6.26
C PHE A 172 -2.43 13.21 4.84
N ALA A 173 -3.70 13.43 4.55
CA ALA A 173 -4.16 13.87 3.24
C ALA A 173 -3.54 15.22 2.83
N GLY A 174 -3.42 16.16 3.75
CA GLY A 174 -2.86 17.48 3.49
C GLY A 174 -1.39 17.47 3.06
N SER A 175 -0.56 16.53 3.57
CA SER A 175 0.84 16.42 3.17
C SER A 175 1.03 15.94 1.72
N TYR A 176 0.02 15.30 1.14
CA TYR A 176 0.09 14.76 -0.22
C TYR A 176 0.04 15.82 -1.33
N VAL A 177 -0.25 17.07 -1.01
CA VAL A 177 -0.07 18.19 -1.96
C VAL A 177 1.41 18.28 -2.36
N ASN A 178 2.34 18.16 -1.41
CA ASN A 178 3.78 18.14 -1.67
C ASN A 178 4.17 16.98 -2.62
N SER A 179 3.70 15.77 -2.34
CA SER A 179 3.92 14.60 -3.20
C SER A 179 3.32 14.77 -4.60
N ALA A 180 2.13 15.37 -4.70
CA ALA A 180 1.46 15.60 -5.98
C ALA A 180 2.20 16.60 -6.86
N LEU A 181 2.73 17.69 -6.28
CA LEU A 181 3.55 18.68 -6.99
C LEU A 181 4.84 18.02 -7.52
N ALA A 182 5.60 17.34 -6.65
CA ALA A 182 6.82 16.67 -7.04
C ALA A 182 6.61 15.63 -8.16
N LYS A 183 5.57 14.78 -8.00
CA LYS A 183 5.21 13.76 -9.00
C LYS A 183 4.80 14.38 -10.32
N THR A 184 3.98 15.43 -10.28
CA THR A 184 3.48 16.10 -11.49
C THR A 184 4.63 16.70 -12.28
N ASP A 185 5.54 17.42 -11.62
CA ASP A 185 6.69 18.04 -12.29
C ASP A 185 7.62 16.98 -12.90
N ALA A 186 7.88 15.88 -12.18
CA ALA A 186 8.67 14.77 -12.71
C ALA A 186 8.03 14.16 -13.96
N VAL A 187 6.73 13.86 -13.93
CA VAL A 187 6.02 13.29 -15.08
C VAL A 187 5.99 14.24 -16.26
N LEU A 188 5.78 15.54 -16.05
CA LEU A 188 5.81 16.56 -17.10
C LEU A 188 7.20 16.72 -17.73
N ALA A 189 8.26 16.45 -16.94
CA ALA A 189 9.65 16.44 -17.41
C ALA A 189 10.07 15.10 -18.07
N GLY A 190 9.16 14.12 -18.18
CA GLY A 190 9.41 12.84 -18.86
C GLY A 190 10.01 11.75 -17.97
N PHE A 191 9.91 11.90 -16.65
CA PHE A 191 10.30 10.88 -15.69
C PHE A 191 9.08 10.06 -15.24
N ASP A 192 9.34 8.93 -14.60
CA ASP A 192 8.27 8.05 -14.10
C ASP A 192 7.87 8.37 -12.66
N GLU A 193 8.84 8.82 -11.84
CA GLU A 193 8.64 9.09 -10.42
C GLU A 193 9.59 10.21 -9.95
N ALA A 194 9.23 10.84 -8.81
CA ALA A 194 10.04 11.83 -8.13
C ALA A 194 10.66 11.23 -6.86
N LEU A 195 11.94 11.50 -6.61
CA LEU A 195 12.59 11.33 -5.31
C LEU A 195 12.68 12.69 -4.62
N LEU A 196 12.26 12.75 -3.35
CA LEU A 196 12.31 13.96 -2.55
C LEU A 196 13.54 13.91 -1.64
N LEU A 197 14.15 15.08 -1.43
CA LEU A 197 15.18 15.31 -0.41
C LEU A 197 14.54 16.00 0.80
N ASN A 198 15.10 15.81 1.99
CA ASN A 198 14.76 16.64 3.16
C ASN A 198 15.46 18.01 3.09
N ASP A 199 15.22 18.85 4.08
CA ASP A 199 15.83 20.19 4.20
C ASP A 199 17.35 20.17 4.45
N HIS A 200 17.91 19.00 4.82
CA HIS A 200 19.36 18.76 4.91
C HIS A 200 19.98 18.27 3.59
N GLY A 201 19.19 18.05 2.55
CA GLY A 201 19.65 17.57 1.25
C GLY A 201 19.83 16.06 1.15
N HIS A 202 19.41 15.29 2.16
CA HIS A 202 19.42 13.84 2.11
C HIS A 202 18.19 13.28 1.39
N VAL A 203 18.39 12.16 0.70
CA VAL A 203 17.29 11.42 0.05
C VAL A 203 16.34 10.89 1.10
N CYS A 204 15.05 11.22 0.97
CA CYS A 204 13.99 10.73 1.85
C CYS A 204 13.27 9.52 1.26
N GLU A 205 12.39 9.78 0.34
CA GLU A 205 11.49 8.78 -0.23
C GLU A 205 10.99 9.23 -1.62
N GLY A 206 10.30 8.35 -2.35
CA GLY A 206 9.56 8.71 -3.55
C GLY A 206 8.34 9.58 -3.22
N SER A 207 7.54 9.94 -4.24
CA SER A 207 6.32 10.72 -3.98
C SER A 207 5.32 9.99 -3.09
N VAL A 208 5.29 8.64 -3.15
CA VAL A 208 4.40 7.76 -2.36
C VAL A 208 5.06 6.43 -1.96
N GLU A 209 6.36 6.27 -2.17
CA GLU A 209 7.16 5.06 -1.91
C GLU A 209 8.38 5.36 -1.05
N ASN A 210 8.83 4.39 -0.23
CA ASN A 210 10.15 4.43 0.37
C ASN A 210 11.22 4.00 -0.64
N VAL A 211 12.48 4.38 -0.43
CA VAL A 211 13.61 4.09 -1.31
C VAL A 211 14.64 3.22 -0.61
N PHE A 212 15.24 2.32 -1.39
CA PHE A 212 16.40 1.51 -1.02
C PHE A 212 17.46 1.62 -2.11
N MET A 213 18.73 1.55 -1.72
CA MET A 213 19.84 1.39 -2.64
C MET A 213 20.78 0.28 -2.19
N LEU A 214 21.39 -0.40 -3.14
CA LEU A 214 22.53 -1.28 -2.92
C LEU A 214 23.81 -0.54 -3.25
N ARG A 215 24.80 -0.59 -2.37
CA ARG A 215 26.12 -0.07 -2.62
C ARG A 215 27.18 -0.88 -1.88
N HIS A 216 28.22 -1.31 -2.59
CA HIS A 216 29.32 -2.12 -2.04
C HIS A 216 28.82 -3.37 -1.28
N GLY A 217 27.78 -4.04 -1.78
CA GLY A 217 27.20 -5.24 -1.20
C GLY A 217 26.30 -5.00 0.01
N VAL A 218 26.04 -3.74 0.40
CA VAL A 218 25.17 -3.39 1.54
C VAL A 218 23.91 -2.69 1.02
N VAL A 219 22.75 -3.12 1.49
CA VAL A 219 21.48 -2.44 1.22
C VAL A 219 21.30 -1.31 2.23
N VAL A 220 20.99 -0.14 1.74
CA VAL A 220 20.81 1.08 2.56
C VAL A 220 19.42 1.65 2.29
N THR A 221 18.77 2.15 3.33
CA THR A 221 17.50 2.90 3.24
C THR A 221 17.54 4.07 4.21
N PRO A 222 16.92 5.22 3.90
CA PRO A 222 16.84 6.35 4.81
C PRO A 222 16.21 5.95 6.15
N PRO A 223 16.72 6.47 7.29
CA PRO A 223 16.13 6.22 8.60
C PRO A 223 14.81 6.98 8.72
N VAL A 224 13.97 6.56 9.65
CA VAL A 224 12.66 7.21 9.88
C VAL A 224 12.76 8.66 10.37
N THR A 225 13.96 9.08 10.80
CA THR A 225 14.26 10.47 11.20
C THR A 225 14.52 11.40 10.01
N ASP A 226 14.63 10.88 8.80
CA ASP A 226 14.81 11.67 7.56
C ASP A 226 13.48 11.99 6.89
N ASP A 227 12.43 12.28 7.66
CA ASP A 227 11.09 12.69 7.23
C ASP A 227 10.37 11.67 6.33
N VAL A 228 10.69 10.38 6.48
CA VAL A 228 10.07 9.30 5.71
C VAL A 228 8.88 8.69 6.44
N LEU A 229 7.92 8.20 5.69
CA LEU A 229 6.84 7.40 6.25
C LEU A 229 7.35 6.01 6.66
N GLU A 230 6.97 5.54 7.85
CA GLU A 230 7.23 4.17 8.31
C GLU A 230 6.38 3.16 7.52
N GLY A 231 6.85 2.82 6.30
CA GLY A 231 6.13 1.96 5.36
C GLY A 231 6.13 0.49 5.77
N PHE A 232 4.99 -0.21 5.63
CA PHE A 232 4.95 -1.65 5.92
C PHE A 232 5.58 -2.48 4.82
N THR A 233 5.53 -2.02 3.56
CA THR A 233 6.34 -2.63 2.50
C THR A 233 7.81 -2.46 2.79
N ARG A 234 8.25 -1.28 3.26
CA ARG A 234 9.63 -1.04 3.72
C ARG A 234 10.03 -2.01 4.84
N ALA A 235 9.24 -2.13 5.89
CA ALA A 235 9.50 -3.03 7.01
C ALA A 235 9.57 -4.51 6.55
N THR A 236 8.66 -4.93 5.68
CA THR A 236 8.67 -6.27 5.08
C THR A 236 9.92 -6.51 4.25
N VAL A 237 10.31 -5.54 3.42
CA VAL A 237 11.52 -5.63 2.58
C VAL A 237 12.78 -5.77 3.42
N ILE A 238 12.92 -4.99 4.50
CA ILE A 238 14.05 -5.11 5.44
C ILE A 238 14.11 -6.52 6.00
N GLN A 239 12.97 -7.09 6.39
CA GLN A 239 12.91 -8.43 6.94
C GLN A 239 13.24 -9.51 5.90
N LEU A 240 12.66 -9.44 4.69
CA LEU A 240 12.96 -10.39 3.61
C LEU A 240 14.43 -10.35 3.21
N LEU A 241 15.02 -9.16 3.09
CA LEU A 241 16.44 -8.99 2.75
C LEU A 241 17.35 -9.61 3.83
N ARG A 242 17.06 -9.34 5.11
CA ARG A 242 17.88 -9.84 6.23
C ARG A 242 17.70 -11.35 6.46
N GLU A 243 16.44 -11.79 6.57
CA GLU A 243 16.13 -13.14 7.08
C GLU A 243 16.00 -14.20 5.97
N ASP A 244 15.54 -13.80 4.78
CA ASP A 244 15.28 -14.74 3.67
C ASP A 244 16.38 -14.71 2.62
N MET A 245 17.06 -13.57 2.44
CA MET A 245 18.07 -13.38 1.41
C MET A 245 19.50 -13.22 1.99
N GLY A 246 19.64 -13.05 3.32
CA GLY A 246 20.95 -12.96 3.97
C GLY A 246 21.72 -11.67 3.73
N HIS A 247 21.05 -10.59 3.29
CA HIS A 247 21.69 -9.31 3.04
C HIS A 247 21.81 -8.45 4.30
N THR A 248 22.91 -7.70 4.40
CA THR A 248 23.03 -6.62 5.39
C THR A 248 22.18 -5.43 4.95
N VAL A 249 21.29 -4.96 5.83
CA VAL A 249 20.49 -3.76 5.61
C VAL A 249 20.80 -2.74 6.69
N ILE A 250 21.18 -1.52 6.27
CA ILE A 250 21.53 -0.40 7.18
C ILE A 250 20.52 0.75 6.95
N GLU A 251 20.02 1.27 8.04
CA GLU A 251 19.20 2.47 8.05
C GLU A 251 20.07 3.67 8.36
N ARG A 252 20.36 4.50 7.36
CA ARG A 252 21.16 5.73 7.48
C ARG A 252 20.77 6.74 6.39
N SER A 253 21.09 7.99 6.62
CA SER A 253 20.93 9.05 5.61
C SER A 253 21.73 8.73 4.35
N ILE A 254 21.20 9.15 3.22
CA ILE A 254 21.76 8.93 1.88
C ILE A 254 21.95 10.30 1.24
N ASP A 255 23.17 10.62 0.86
CA ASP A 255 23.47 11.83 0.09
C ASP A 255 22.93 11.70 -1.34
N ARG A 256 22.43 12.80 -1.92
CA ARG A 256 21.95 12.81 -3.31
C ARG A 256 22.94 12.19 -4.29
N THR A 257 24.21 12.51 -4.17
CA THR A 257 25.24 12.04 -5.12
C THR A 257 25.56 10.56 -4.93
N GLU A 258 25.32 10.00 -3.76
CA GLU A 258 25.51 8.58 -3.48
C GLU A 258 24.54 7.72 -4.29
N LEU A 259 23.32 8.24 -4.52
CA LEU A 259 22.31 7.61 -5.36
C LEU A 259 22.84 7.31 -6.77
N TYR A 260 23.64 8.21 -7.36
CA TYR A 260 24.19 8.04 -8.72
C TYR A 260 25.35 7.02 -8.79
N LEU A 261 25.86 6.61 -7.63
CA LEU A 261 26.95 5.64 -7.49
C LEU A 261 26.43 4.28 -6.96
N ALA A 262 25.12 4.14 -6.84
CA ALA A 262 24.51 2.91 -6.37
C ALA A 262 24.61 1.79 -7.43
N ASP A 263 24.81 0.55 -6.96
CA ASP A 263 24.77 -0.65 -7.81
C ASP A 263 23.34 -0.98 -8.23
N GLU A 264 22.38 -0.85 -7.31
CA GLU A 264 20.94 -0.99 -7.53
C GLU A 264 20.16 0.06 -6.71
N VAL A 265 19.01 0.48 -7.22
CA VAL A 265 18.04 1.29 -6.49
C VAL A 265 16.64 0.73 -6.75
N PHE A 266 15.79 0.72 -5.73
CA PHE A 266 14.40 0.33 -5.89
C PHE A 266 13.47 1.07 -4.92
N LEU A 267 12.25 1.28 -5.36
CA LEU A 267 11.17 1.89 -4.58
C LEU A 267 10.26 0.83 -4.00
N THR A 268 9.67 1.12 -2.83
CA THR A 268 8.80 0.17 -2.14
C THR A 268 7.55 0.85 -1.58
N GLY A 269 6.39 0.29 -1.86
CA GLY A 269 5.13 0.84 -1.36
C GLY A 269 3.96 -0.10 -1.62
N THR A 270 2.85 0.11 -0.94
CA THR A 270 1.66 -0.74 -1.11
C THR A 270 1.14 -0.73 -2.57
N GLY A 271 1.16 0.43 -3.22
CA GLY A 271 0.74 0.56 -4.62
C GLY A 271 1.82 0.10 -5.60
N ALA A 272 3.07 0.51 -5.35
CA ALA A 272 4.22 0.27 -6.22
C ALA A 272 4.84 -1.13 -6.03
N GLU A 273 4.52 -1.82 -4.91
CA GLU A 273 5.15 -3.08 -4.53
C GLU A 273 6.67 -2.93 -4.44
N ILE A 274 7.42 -3.63 -5.28
CA ILE A 274 8.85 -3.44 -5.48
C ILE A 274 9.06 -2.94 -6.91
N SER A 275 9.51 -1.70 -7.04
CA SER A 275 9.73 -1.05 -8.33
C SER A 275 11.21 -0.71 -8.51
N PRO A 276 11.97 -1.52 -9.30
CA PRO A 276 13.37 -1.25 -9.56
C PRO A 276 13.55 0.07 -10.30
N VAL A 277 14.59 0.84 -9.92
CA VAL A 277 15.00 2.10 -10.56
C VAL A 277 16.24 1.83 -11.40
N THR A 278 16.14 2.06 -12.70
CA THR A 278 17.24 1.84 -13.64
C THR A 278 17.95 3.13 -14.02
N ARG A 279 17.33 4.29 -13.77
CA ARG A 279 17.90 5.61 -14.07
C ARG A 279 17.46 6.65 -13.04
N ALA A 280 18.35 7.56 -12.68
CA ALA A 280 18.06 8.75 -11.87
C ALA A 280 18.68 10.00 -12.52
N ASP A 281 17.92 11.08 -12.70
CA ASP A 281 18.34 12.32 -13.34
C ASP A 281 19.12 12.07 -14.65
N HIS A 282 18.59 11.22 -15.52
CA HIS A 282 19.19 10.78 -16.79
C HIS A 282 20.52 9.98 -16.68
N ARG A 283 20.96 9.62 -15.46
CA ARG A 283 22.12 8.75 -15.23
C ARG A 283 21.65 7.32 -15.05
N ALA A 284 22.37 6.36 -15.61
CA ALA A 284 22.14 4.95 -15.32
C ALA A 284 22.47 4.64 -13.86
N ILE A 285 21.68 3.78 -13.23
CA ILE A 285 21.98 3.12 -11.96
C ILE A 285 22.61 1.77 -12.33
N GLY A 286 23.79 1.49 -11.76
CA GLY A 286 24.55 0.31 -12.14
C GLY A 286 24.82 0.27 -13.66
N ASP A 287 24.37 -0.77 -14.32
CA ASP A 287 24.46 -0.93 -15.79
C ASP A 287 23.21 -0.42 -16.54
N GLY A 288 22.28 0.21 -15.85
CA GLY A 288 21.04 0.74 -16.40
C GLY A 288 19.94 -0.31 -16.59
N ARG A 289 20.10 -1.50 -16.01
CA ARG A 289 19.12 -2.60 -16.01
C ARG A 289 18.66 -2.91 -14.60
N ILE A 290 17.59 -3.72 -14.50
CA ILE A 290 17.11 -4.21 -13.20
C ILE A 290 18.20 -5.11 -12.60
N GLY A 291 18.65 -4.76 -11.38
CA GLY A 291 19.66 -5.52 -10.69
C GLY A 291 19.13 -6.84 -10.10
N PRO A 292 19.99 -7.82 -9.86
CA PRO A 292 19.61 -9.16 -9.42
C PRO A 292 18.93 -9.18 -8.05
N ILE A 293 19.35 -8.33 -7.11
CA ILE A 293 18.73 -8.27 -5.77
C ILE A 293 17.31 -7.73 -5.85
N ALA A 294 17.09 -6.65 -6.59
CA ALA A 294 15.76 -6.09 -6.78
C ALA A 294 14.81 -7.06 -7.50
N ALA A 295 15.32 -7.81 -8.50
CA ALA A 295 14.55 -8.82 -9.21
C ALA A 295 14.15 -10.00 -8.30
N GLU A 296 15.09 -10.55 -7.54
CA GLU A 296 14.83 -11.64 -6.59
C GLU A 296 13.87 -11.20 -5.49
N LEU A 297 14.10 -10.03 -4.90
CA LEU A 297 13.24 -9.46 -3.87
C LEU A 297 11.80 -9.28 -4.37
N ARG A 298 11.63 -8.78 -5.60
CA ARG A 298 10.30 -8.61 -6.22
C ARG A 298 9.56 -9.96 -6.32
N ALA A 299 10.23 -11.01 -6.77
CA ALA A 299 9.64 -12.34 -6.86
C ALA A 299 9.25 -12.88 -5.49
N ARG A 300 10.15 -12.81 -4.49
CA ARG A 300 9.89 -13.25 -3.11
C ARG A 300 8.76 -12.46 -2.45
N TYR A 301 8.72 -11.16 -2.68
CA TYR A 301 7.65 -10.31 -2.17
C TYR A 301 6.28 -10.76 -2.71
N MET A 302 6.16 -11.02 -4.02
CA MET A 302 4.91 -11.48 -4.64
C MET A 302 4.45 -12.83 -4.10
N GLU A 303 5.34 -13.78 -3.90
CA GLU A 303 5.02 -15.05 -3.25
C GLU A 303 4.55 -14.86 -1.79
N THR A 304 5.21 -13.95 -1.07
CA THR A 304 4.87 -13.64 0.33
C THR A 304 3.47 -13.03 0.44
N VAL A 305 3.17 -11.97 -0.33
CA VAL A 305 1.88 -11.25 -0.22
C VAL A 305 0.71 -12.07 -0.77
N SER A 306 0.98 -13.04 -1.65
CA SER A 306 -0.02 -13.99 -2.17
C SER A 306 -0.31 -15.15 -1.19
N GLY A 307 0.35 -15.17 -0.02
CA GLY A 307 0.17 -16.19 1.01
C GLY A 307 0.82 -17.54 0.67
N ARG A 308 1.75 -17.60 -0.28
CA ARG A 308 2.42 -18.84 -0.69
C ARG A 308 3.61 -19.22 0.20
N VAL A 309 4.16 -18.26 0.95
CA VAL A 309 5.31 -18.49 1.84
C VAL A 309 4.82 -18.85 3.24
N ALA A 310 4.94 -20.10 3.65
CA ALA A 310 4.38 -20.63 4.91
C ALA A 310 4.87 -19.84 6.14
N ARG A 311 6.17 -19.52 6.23
CA ARG A 311 6.75 -18.76 7.37
C ARG A 311 6.18 -17.35 7.52
N HIS A 312 5.66 -16.75 6.45
CA HIS A 312 5.07 -15.41 6.43
C HIS A 312 3.55 -15.41 6.29
N ARG A 313 2.92 -16.57 6.38
CA ARG A 313 1.47 -16.73 6.20
C ARG A 313 0.65 -15.88 7.17
N ALA A 314 1.15 -15.67 8.38
CA ALA A 314 0.49 -14.84 9.40
C ALA A 314 0.30 -13.37 8.97
N TRP A 315 1.07 -12.87 7.99
CA TRP A 315 0.91 -11.53 7.44
C TRP A 315 -0.27 -11.42 6.45
N CYS A 316 -0.81 -12.54 6.01
CA CYS A 316 -1.83 -12.63 4.97
C CYS A 316 -3.18 -13.02 5.58
N ARG A 317 -4.06 -12.03 5.76
CA ARG A 317 -5.39 -12.26 6.33
C ARG A 317 -6.36 -12.74 5.26
N PRO A 318 -6.93 -13.95 5.37
CA PRO A 318 -7.89 -14.46 4.40
C PRO A 318 -9.24 -13.72 4.53
N VAL A 319 -9.84 -13.38 3.37
CA VAL A 319 -11.13 -12.68 3.30
C VAL A 319 -12.29 -13.65 3.36
N TYR A 320 -12.23 -14.73 2.56
CA TYR A 320 -13.32 -15.69 2.45
C TYR A 320 -13.17 -16.83 3.47
N ALA A 321 -14.29 -17.37 3.93
CA ALA A 321 -14.28 -18.57 4.76
C ALA A 321 -13.69 -19.75 3.95
N VAL A 322 -12.79 -20.51 4.58
CA VAL A 322 -12.28 -21.75 3.98
C VAL A 322 -13.45 -22.75 3.97
N THR A 323 -14.03 -22.98 2.81
CA THR A 323 -14.98 -24.07 2.62
C THR A 323 -14.17 -25.38 2.74
N ARG A 324 -14.19 -26.04 3.89
CA ARG A 324 -13.77 -27.44 3.95
C ARG A 324 -14.74 -28.19 3.03
N GLU A 325 -14.26 -28.68 1.90
CA GLU A 325 -15.00 -29.68 1.14
C GLU A 325 -15.32 -30.81 2.12
N ARG A 326 -16.61 -31.06 2.33
CA ARG A 326 -17.03 -32.26 3.06
C ARG A 326 -16.52 -33.43 2.24
N GLU A 327 -15.60 -34.21 2.81
CA GLU A 327 -15.30 -35.53 2.26
C GLU A 327 -16.63 -36.23 1.96
N PRO A 328 -16.80 -36.81 0.77
CA PRO A 328 -18.01 -37.56 0.47
C PRO A 328 -18.12 -38.68 1.50
N MET A 329 -19.20 -38.67 2.27
CA MET A 329 -19.49 -39.77 3.19
C MET A 329 -19.46 -41.05 2.37
N ALA A 330 -18.51 -41.93 2.70
CA ALA A 330 -18.46 -43.24 2.13
C ALA A 330 -19.83 -43.92 2.40
N SER A 331 -20.57 -44.17 1.32
CA SER A 331 -21.82 -44.94 1.37
C SER A 331 -21.49 -46.34 1.79
N GLY A 332 -21.70 -46.65 3.06
CA GLY A 332 -21.65 -47.99 3.58
C GLY A 332 -22.76 -48.82 2.95
N VAL A 333 -22.42 -49.58 1.95
CA VAL A 333 -23.31 -50.68 1.44
C VAL A 333 -23.28 -51.79 2.48
N ALA A 334 -24.34 -51.84 3.27
CA ALA A 334 -24.59 -52.99 4.15
C ALA A 334 -24.93 -54.20 3.25
N ALA A 335 -24.05 -55.19 3.19
CA ALA A 335 -24.35 -56.48 2.58
C ALA A 335 -25.36 -57.22 3.44
N VAL A 336 -26.55 -57.40 2.92
CA VAL A 336 -27.57 -58.28 3.49
C VAL A 336 -27.17 -59.72 3.17
N SER A 337 -26.78 -60.49 4.17
CA SER A 337 -26.58 -61.93 4.05
C SER A 337 -27.93 -62.63 4.04
N GLU A 338 -28.33 -63.22 2.91
CA GLU A 338 -29.40 -64.22 2.84
C GLU A 338 -29.01 -65.47 3.57
N ARG A 339 -29.69 -65.79 4.65
CA ARG A 339 -29.66 -67.15 5.24
C ARG A 339 -30.76 -67.96 4.59
N SER A 340 -30.32 -68.98 3.82
CA SER A 340 -31.17 -70.03 3.33
C SER A 340 -31.68 -70.91 4.48
N VAL A 341 -33.02 -71.02 4.60
CA VAL A 341 -33.70 -72.01 5.47
C VAL A 341 -33.91 -73.24 4.60
N GLY A 342 -33.22 -74.34 4.92
CA GLY A 342 -33.49 -75.68 4.37
C GLY A 342 -34.61 -76.29 5.16
N SER A 343 -35.57 -76.83 4.42
CA SER A 343 -36.66 -77.70 4.87
C SER A 343 -36.19 -79.14 5.08
N THR A 344 -36.59 -79.73 6.21
CA THR A 344 -37.22 -81.01 6.35
C THR A 344 -38.04 -81.00 7.61
#